data_2f4188c22cc77b6a5a9c4f52ca01ee9b
#
_entry.id   2f4188c22cc77b6a5a9c4f52ca01ee9b
#
_cell.length_a   1.000
_cell.length_b   1.000
_cell.length_c   1.000
_cell.angle_alpha   90.00
_cell.angle_beta   90.00
_cell.angle_gamma   90.00
#
_symmetry.space_group_name_H-M   'P 1'
#
loop_
_entity.id
_entity.type
_entity.pdbx_description
1 polymer ?
#
loop_
_entity_poly.entity_id
_entity_poly.type
_entity_poly.pdbx_seq_one_letter_code
_entity_poly.pdbx_strand_id
1 'polypeptide(L)'
;MNKKIIPIVTIVLAIGLFAFIWSVQKEESKTAVQHEKLYEQRRPLTVKQEQLEQELETLKKEYEKSKAPNAVVQVIFTDLSEKVYSECYPIMKEYEYTGTLTLSAKQLPGEEGCMTVDQFKELIDAGWQVAITWQKGAAPKQWWPNLQNRLTVLGIEGSEVVYFPHDTYDAKLDATMQELGFSVAVVNKKEEETPLQLQHEEGVWHVGAVGMMTSKPRLWLREAVAQDANLAYLVGFQLEEEMYNENSFRSMLNCFDEYEATEDLITTNIGEAREHFRGRGAGVSPEIESQYQEKKAALEKELSKVKKQLEKIDAKY
;
A
#
# COMPACT_ATOMS: atom_id res chain seq x y z
N MET A 1 12.68 -77.16 64.16
CA MET A 1 12.08 -76.07 63.39
C MET A 1 10.99 -76.62 62.45
N ASN A 2 9.78 -76.16 62.68
CA ASN A 2 8.55 -76.74 62.09
C ASN A 2 8.48 -76.67 60.58
N LYS A 3 8.67 -77.79 59.85
CA LYS A 3 8.55 -77.92 58.39
C LYS A 3 7.17 -77.53 57.82
N LYS A 4 6.18 -77.20 58.65
CA LYS A 4 4.82 -76.84 58.28
C LYS A 4 4.59 -75.31 58.17
N ILE A 5 5.53 -74.46 58.65
CA ILE A 5 5.37 -73.02 58.69
C ILE A 5 5.82 -72.42 57.37
N ILE A 6 6.77 -72.99 56.64
CA ILE A 6 7.32 -72.48 55.39
C ILE A 6 6.24 -72.39 54.27
N PRO A 7 5.39 -73.41 54.05
CA PRO A 7 4.38 -73.32 52.98
C PRO A 7 3.28 -72.27 53.27
N ILE A 8 2.93 -72.02 54.51
CA ILE A 8 1.93 -71.02 54.90
C ILE A 8 2.42 -69.62 54.67
N VAL A 9 3.67 -69.34 55.03
CA VAL A 9 4.29 -68.04 54.80
C VAL A 9 4.42 -67.75 53.30
N THR A 10 4.74 -68.73 52.46
CA THR A 10 4.86 -68.62 51.02
C THR A 10 3.49 -68.35 50.38
N ILE A 11 2.40 -68.98 50.82
CA ILE A 11 1.04 -68.74 50.33
C ILE A 11 0.56 -67.36 50.74
N VAL A 12 0.84 -66.87 51.94
CA VAL A 12 0.44 -65.52 52.40
C VAL A 12 1.18 -64.45 51.60
N LEU A 13 2.47 -64.62 51.30
CA LEU A 13 3.25 -63.74 50.48
C LEU A 13 2.76 -63.73 49.02
N ALA A 14 2.42 -64.90 48.49
CA ALA A 14 1.88 -64.99 47.12
C ALA A 14 0.52 -64.31 46.99
N ILE A 15 -0.38 -64.45 47.98
CA ILE A 15 -1.69 -63.75 47.99
C ILE A 15 -1.49 -62.22 48.15
N GLY A 16 -0.54 -61.79 48.99
CA GLY A 16 -0.19 -60.38 49.14
C GLY A 16 0.34 -59.76 47.87
N LEU A 17 1.23 -60.48 47.16
CA LEU A 17 1.79 -60.03 45.88
C LEU A 17 0.72 -59.98 44.80
N PHE A 18 -0.19 -60.93 44.76
CA PHE A 18 -1.29 -60.95 43.80
C PHE A 18 -2.29 -59.81 44.06
N ALA A 19 -2.64 -59.54 45.30
CA ALA A 19 -3.46 -58.43 45.72
C ALA A 19 -2.80 -57.07 45.37
N PHE A 20 -1.49 -56.96 45.56
CA PHE A 20 -0.74 -55.76 45.19
C PHE A 20 -0.72 -55.54 43.63
N ILE A 21 -0.37 -56.59 42.88
CA ILE A 21 -0.39 -56.51 41.39
C ILE A 21 -1.79 -56.17 40.88
N TRP A 22 -2.82 -56.80 41.45
CA TRP A 22 -4.21 -56.52 41.08
C TRP A 22 -4.64 -55.08 41.41
N SER A 23 -4.20 -54.51 42.55
CA SER A 23 -4.46 -53.13 42.92
C SER A 23 -3.76 -52.14 41.96
N VAL A 24 -2.50 -52.41 41.58
CA VAL A 24 -1.75 -51.61 40.62
C VAL A 24 -2.41 -51.63 39.23
N GLN A 25 -2.78 -52.84 38.72
CA GLN A 25 -3.48 -52.98 37.46
C GLN A 25 -4.84 -52.30 37.46
N LYS A 26 -5.54 -52.30 38.57
CA LYS A 26 -6.84 -51.63 38.74
C LYS A 26 -6.69 -50.10 38.74
N GLU A 27 -5.62 -49.57 39.32
CA GLU A 27 -5.30 -48.12 39.25
C GLU A 27 -4.87 -47.71 37.87
N GLU A 28 -3.97 -48.47 37.19
CA GLU A 28 -3.57 -48.20 35.81
C GLU A 28 -4.77 -48.20 34.84
N SER A 29 -5.68 -49.17 35.01
CA SER A 29 -6.89 -49.22 34.16
C SER A 29 -7.84 -48.04 34.41
N LYS A 30 -7.97 -47.57 35.66
CA LYS A 30 -8.75 -46.36 35.97
C LYS A 30 -8.12 -45.11 35.36
N THR A 31 -6.79 -45.00 35.45
CA THR A 31 -6.04 -43.88 34.90
C THR A 31 -6.15 -43.86 33.36
N ALA A 32 -6.05 -45.02 32.70
CA ALA A 32 -6.23 -45.14 31.25
C ALA A 32 -7.65 -44.72 30.79
N VAL A 33 -8.68 -45.18 31.50
CA VAL A 33 -10.08 -44.78 31.20
C VAL A 33 -10.31 -43.27 31.46
N GLN A 34 -9.65 -42.68 32.46
CA GLN A 34 -9.72 -41.25 32.69
C GLN A 34 -9.04 -40.45 31.56
N HIS A 35 -7.86 -40.91 31.14
CA HIS A 35 -7.15 -40.28 29.99
C HIS A 35 -7.95 -40.37 28.69
N GLU A 36 -8.57 -41.49 28.42
CA GLU A 36 -9.41 -41.67 27.24
C GLU A 36 -10.62 -40.71 27.27
N LYS A 37 -11.32 -40.61 28.40
CA LYS A 37 -12.43 -39.65 28.58
C LYS A 37 -11.97 -38.21 28.44
N LEU A 38 -10.79 -37.84 28.96
CA LEU A 38 -10.21 -36.53 28.82
C LEU A 38 -9.94 -36.23 27.36
N TYR A 39 -9.33 -37.18 26.65
CA TYR A 39 -9.02 -37.03 25.21
C TYR A 39 -10.29 -36.86 24.38
N GLU A 40 -11.32 -37.67 24.61
CA GLU A 40 -12.62 -37.56 23.93
C GLU A 40 -13.30 -36.21 24.16
N GLN A 41 -13.19 -35.64 25.37
CA GLN A 41 -13.77 -34.33 25.66
C GLN A 41 -12.95 -33.18 25.09
N ARG A 42 -11.62 -33.30 25.02
CA ARG A 42 -10.73 -32.28 24.49
C ARG A 42 -10.74 -32.22 22.97
N ARG A 43 -10.74 -33.37 22.33
CA ARG A 43 -10.59 -33.48 20.84
C ARG A 43 -11.51 -32.54 20.05
N PRO A 44 -12.83 -32.48 20.27
CA PRO A 44 -13.71 -31.61 19.53
C PRO A 44 -13.41 -30.12 19.79
N LEU A 45 -12.99 -29.76 20.99
CA LEU A 45 -12.64 -28.38 21.35
C LEU A 45 -11.29 -27.97 20.74
N THR A 46 -10.32 -28.87 20.69
CA THR A 46 -9.01 -28.64 20.06
C THR A 46 -9.19 -28.43 18.55
N VAL A 47 -9.99 -29.30 17.90
CA VAL A 47 -10.32 -29.13 16.46
C VAL A 47 -11.01 -27.78 16.22
N LYS A 48 -11.98 -27.41 17.07
CA LYS A 48 -12.67 -26.14 16.95
C LYS A 48 -11.73 -24.95 17.19
N GLN A 49 -10.78 -25.04 18.12
CA GLN A 49 -9.75 -24.03 18.33
C GLN A 49 -8.90 -23.83 17.07
N GLU A 50 -8.39 -24.93 16.50
CA GLU A 50 -7.58 -24.88 15.28
C GLU A 50 -8.36 -24.27 14.10
N GLN A 51 -9.65 -24.61 13.95
CA GLN A 51 -10.50 -24.03 12.92
C GLN A 51 -10.68 -22.52 13.10
N LEU A 52 -10.96 -22.05 14.31
CA LEU A 52 -11.11 -20.62 14.59
C LEU A 52 -9.80 -19.84 14.39
N GLU A 53 -8.67 -20.45 14.73
CA GLU A 53 -7.35 -19.84 14.50
C GLU A 53 -7.05 -19.76 12.98
N GLN A 54 -7.43 -20.77 12.18
CA GLN A 54 -7.33 -20.73 10.73
C GLN A 54 -8.27 -19.71 10.09
N GLU A 55 -9.52 -19.61 10.60
CA GLU A 55 -10.47 -18.60 10.12
C GLU A 55 -9.98 -17.18 10.40
N LEU A 56 -9.38 -16.92 11.56
CA LEU A 56 -8.76 -15.63 11.88
C LEU A 56 -7.59 -15.30 10.97
N GLU A 57 -6.75 -16.29 10.67
CA GLU A 57 -5.63 -16.08 9.74
C GLU A 57 -6.12 -15.82 8.31
N THR A 58 -7.15 -16.55 7.87
CA THR A 58 -7.78 -16.36 6.55
C THR A 58 -8.41 -14.97 6.46
N LEU A 59 -9.18 -14.59 7.48
CA LEU A 59 -9.80 -13.26 7.56
C LEU A 59 -8.76 -12.14 7.51
N LYS A 60 -7.62 -12.32 8.19
CA LYS A 60 -6.51 -11.37 8.14
C LYS A 60 -5.90 -11.29 6.74
N LYS A 61 -5.69 -12.41 6.07
CA LYS A 61 -5.16 -12.44 4.68
C LYS A 61 -6.13 -11.79 3.69
N GLU A 62 -7.43 -12.04 3.83
CA GLU A 62 -8.46 -11.39 3.01
C GLU A 62 -8.52 -9.89 3.24
N TYR A 63 -8.41 -9.46 4.50
CA TYR A 63 -8.33 -8.05 4.85
C TYR A 63 -7.08 -7.37 4.29
N GLU A 64 -5.89 -8.00 4.40
CA GLU A 64 -4.67 -7.46 3.78
C GLU A 64 -4.79 -7.35 2.25
N LYS A 65 -5.45 -8.34 1.59
CA LYS A 65 -5.73 -8.26 0.15
C LYS A 65 -6.77 -7.19 -0.22
N SER A 66 -7.68 -6.86 0.68
CA SER A 66 -8.69 -5.82 0.46
C SER A 66 -8.15 -4.40 0.68
N LYS A 67 -6.95 -4.29 1.23
CA LYS A 67 -6.21 -3.04 1.19
C LYS A 67 -5.91 -2.77 -0.27
N ALA A 68 -6.56 -1.73 -0.83
CA ALA A 68 -6.14 -1.27 -2.14
C ALA A 68 -4.65 -0.92 -2.07
N PRO A 69 -3.90 -1.11 -3.16
CA PRO A 69 -2.50 -0.72 -3.19
C PRO A 69 -2.40 0.72 -2.68
N ASN A 70 -1.54 0.93 -1.70
CA ASN A 70 -1.39 2.23 -1.07
C ASN A 70 -0.39 3.09 -1.83
N ALA A 71 0.57 2.46 -2.49
CA ALA A 71 1.54 3.15 -3.31
C ALA A 71 0.92 3.59 -4.64
N VAL A 72 1.17 4.83 -5.01
CA VAL A 72 0.73 5.40 -6.29
C VAL A 72 1.90 6.06 -6.98
N VAL A 73 2.07 5.79 -8.27
CA VAL A 73 3.06 6.48 -9.10
C VAL A 73 2.39 7.26 -10.21
N GLN A 74 3.01 8.38 -10.57
CA GLN A 74 2.60 9.22 -11.69
C GLN A 74 3.78 9.54 -12.57
N VAL A 75 3.51 9.73 -13.86
CA VAL A 75 4.48 10.25 -14.82
C VAL A 75 4.14 11.69 -15.14
N ILE A 76 5.10 12.59 -14.91
CA ILE A 76 4.95 14.03 -15.12
C ILE A 76 5.95 14.49 -16.18
N PHE A 77 5.46 15.06 -17.25
CA PHE A 77 6.27 15.62 -18.31
C PHE A 77 6.56 17.08 -18.02
N THR A 78 7.85 17.40 -17.83
CA THR A 78 8.31 18.72 -17.35
C THR A 78 8.43 19.76 -18.45
N ASP A 79 8.15 19.37 -19.69
CA ASP A 79 8.02 20.27 -20.85
C ASP A 79 6.94 19.78 -21.83
N LEU A 80 6.56 20.64 -22.77
CA LEU A 80 5.57 20.37 -23.82
C LEU A 80 6.21 20.03 -25.17
N SER A 81 7.41 19.44 -25.18
CA SER A 81 8.05 19.04 -26.43
C SER A 81 7.10 18.19 -27.30
N GLU A 82 7.13 18.40 -28.61
CA GLU A 82 6.41 17.54 -29.55
C GLU A 82 6.75 16.05 -29.36
N LYS A 83 7.94 15.75 -28.83
CA LYS A 83 8.37 14.40 -28.54
C LYS A 83 7.55 13.71 -27.44
N VAL A 84 6.95 14.46 -26.54
CA VAL A 84 6.00 13.88 -25.56
C VAL A 84 4.84 13.22 -26.30
N TYR A 85 4.31 13.90 -27.32
CA TYR A 85 3.22 13.35 -28.14
C TYR A 85 3.69 12.26 -29.10
N SER A 86 4.82 12.47 -29.80
CA SER A 86 5.25 11.56 -30.88
C SER A 86 6.02 10.31 -30.36
N GLU A 87 6.70 10.39 -29.21
CA GLU A 87 7.52 9.31 -28.67
C GLU A 87 6.94 8.70 -27.39
N CYS A 88 6.52 9.54 -26.42
CA CYS A 88 6.08 9.03 -25.11
C CYS A 88 4.61 8.59 -25.08
N TYR A 89 3.71 9.35 -25.68
CA TYR A 89 2.28 9.02 -25.66
C TYR A 89 1.95 7.65 -26.27
N PRO A 90 2.49 7.24 -27.44
CA PRO A 90 2.24 5.90 -27.97
C PRO A 90 2.70 4.80 -27.00
N ILE A 91 3.83 5.00 -26.31
CA ILE A 91 4.34 4.04 -25.33
C ILE A 91 3.44 3.99 -24.11
N MET A 92 3.07 5.15 -23.52
CA MET A 92 2.15 5.20 -22.38
C MET A 92 0.82 4.50 -22.69
N LYS A 93 0.33 4.68 -23.93
CA LYS A 93 -0.91 4.05 -24.39
C LYS A 93 -0.82 2.52 -24.48
N GLU A 94 0.35 1.95 -24.78
CA GLU A 94 0.58 0.50 -24.78
C GLU A 94 0.35 -0.10 -23.38
N TYR A 95 0.60 0.66 -22.31
CA TYR A 95 0.41 0.28 -20.91
C TYR A 95 -0.93 0.77 -20.32
N GLU A 96 -1.75 1.45 -21.13
CA GLU A 96 -3.00 2.10 -20.67
C GLU A 96 -2.78 3.18 -19.60
N TYR A 97 -1.59 3.78 -19.54
CA TYR A 97 -1.23 4.82 -18.59
C TYR A 97 -1.49 6.22 -19.12
N THR A 98 -1.90 7.10 -18.22
CA THR A 98 -2.03 8.54 -18.48
C THR A 98 -0.94 9.32 -17.76
N GLY A 99 -0.60 10.49 -18.25
CA GLY A 99 0.43 11.35 -17.68
C GLY A 99 -0.09 12.72 -17.25
N THR A 100 0.80 13.51 -16.68
CA THR A 100 0.54 14.92 -16.38
C THR A 100 1.50 15.80 -17.17
N LEU A 101 0.98 16.81 -17.88
CA LEU A 101 1.75 17.77 -18.65
C LEU A 101 1.98 19.02 -17.83
N THR A 102 3.20 19.56 -17.79
CA THR A 102 3.46 20.83 -17.11
C THR A 102 3.40 22.00 -18.11
N LEU A 103 2.69 23.04 -17.74
CA LEU A 103 2.54 24.28 -18.52
C LEU A 103 3.25 25.44 -17.83
N SER A 104 3.90 26.29 -18.59
CA SER A 104 4.47 27.54 -18.11
C SER A 104 4.12 28.70 -19.04
N ALA A 105 4.38 29.92 -18.61
CA ALA A 105 4.19 31.09 -19.48
C ALA A 105 5.06 31.11 -20.75
N LYS A 106 6.11 30.26 -20.76
CA LYS A 106 7.06 30.14 -21.89
C LYS A 106 6.88 28.87 -22.70
N GLN A 107 6.02 27.97 -22.25
CA GLN A 107 5.78 26.68 -22.88
C GLN A 107 4.27 26.41 -22.83
N LEU A 108 3.59 26.80 -23.90
CA LEU A 108 2.17 26.55 -24.14
C LEU A 108 2.00 25.79 -25.45
N PRO A 109 0.91 25.04 -25.62
CA PRO A 109 0.61 24.36 -26.86
C PRO A 109 0.57 25.33 -28.03
N GLY A 110 1.23 24.95 -29.14
CA GLY A 110 1.32 25.77 -30.36
C GLY A 110 2.46 26.79 -30.36
N GLU A 111 3.23 26.92 -29.29
CA GLU A 111 4.47 27.71 -29.28
C GLU A 111 5.62 26.93 -29.93
N GLU A 112 6.67 27.68 -30.35
CA GLU A 112 7.86 27.08 -30.98
C GLU A 112 8.49 26.01 -30.11
N GLY A 113 8.74 24.82 -30.63
CA GLY A 113 9.29 23.66 -29.93
C GLY A 113 8.31 22.90 -29.02
N CYS A 114 7.06 23.35 -28.94
CA CYS A 114 5.99 22.68 -28.22
C CYS A 114 5.08 21.90 -29.16
N MET A 115 4.38 20.91 -28.62
CA MET A 115 3.30 20.23 -29.35
C MET A 115 2.22 21.22 -29.80
N THR A 116 1.49 20.85 -30.85
CA THR A 116 0.38 21.65 -31.32
C THR A 116 -0.80 21.66 -30.37
N VAL A 117 -1.71 22.63 -30.52
CA VAL A 117 -2.95 22.69 -29.71
C VAL A 117 -3.80 21.43 -29.92
N ASP A 118 -3.87 20.89 -31.13
CA ASP A 118 -4.66 19.69 -31.43
C ASP A 118 -4.05 18.45 -30.78
N GLN A 119 -2.73 18.26 -30.81
CA GLN A 119 -2.01 17.20 -30.11
C GLN A 119 -2.24 17.30 -28.61
N PHE A 120 -2.14 18.48 -28.04
CA PHE A 120 -2.40 18.70 -26.62
C PHE A 120 -3.85 18.32 -26.24
N LYS A 121 -4.83 18.75 -27.03
CA LYS A 121 -6.25 18.39 -26.79
C LYS A 121 -6.48 16.90 -26.87
N GLU A 122 -5.86 16.19 -27.79
CA GLU A 122 -5.95 14.72 -27.87
C GLU A 122 -5.45 14.05 -26.60
N LEU A 123 -4.35 14.54 -26.00
CA LEU A 123 -3.85 14.01 -24.73
C LEU A 123 -4.84 14.28 -23.58
N ILE A 124 -5.42 15.47 -23.52
CA ILE A 124 -6.43 15.81 -22.49
C ILE A 124 -7.68 14.94 -22.66
N ASP A 125 -8.17 14.76 -23.89
CA ASP A 125 -9.32 13.90 -24.20
C ASP A 125 -9.02 12.42 -23.88
N ALA A 126 -7.75 12.02 -23.92
CA ALA A 126 -7.27 10.70 -23.48
C ALA A 126 -7.08 10.58 -21.95
N GLY A 127 -7.50 11.56 -21.15
CA GLY A 127 -7.46 11.54 -19.69
C GLY A 127 -6.17 12.08 -19.07
N TRP A 128 -5.28 12.67 -19.87
CA TRP A 128 -4.09 13.33 -19.35
C TRP A 128 -4.44 14.60 -18.60
N GLN A 129 -3.62 14.97 -17.63
CA GLN A 129 -3.85 16.14 -16.79
C GLN A 129 -2.81 17.23 -16.99
N VAL A 130 -3.09 18.38 -16.41
CA VAL A 130 -2.23 19.57 -16.48
C VAL A 130 -1.75 19.97 -15.10
N ALA A 131 -0.47 20.30 -14.99
CA ALA A 131 0.13 20.97 -13.86
C ALA A 131 0.73 22.31 -14.31
N ILE A 132 0.77 23.29 -13.44
CA ILE A 132 1.36 24.60 -13.73
C ILE A 132 2.77 24.67 -13.17
N THR A 133 3.75 24.95 -13.98
CA THR A 133 5.13 25.14 -13.53
C THR A 133 5.28 26.42 -12.74
N TRP A 134 5.74 26.31 -11.49
CA TRP A 134 6.00 27.48 -10.63
C TRP A 134 7.15 28.34 -11.18
N GLN A 135 6.92 29.65 -11.24
CA GLN A 135 7.93 30.59 -11.71
C GLN A 135 8.76 31.16 -10.55
N LYS A 136 10.02 30.74 -10.46
CA LYS A 136 10.95 31.23 -9.44
C LYS A 136 11.18 32.73 -9.57
N GLY A 137 11.11 33.45 -8.46
CA GLY A 137 11.45 34.87 -8.38
C GLY A 137 10.39 35.84 -8.94
N ALA A 138 9.31 35.37 -9.49
CA ALA A 138 8.18 36.19 -9.93
C ALA A 138 7.06 36.18 -8.87
N ALA A 139 6.45 37.34 -8.62
CA ALA A 139 5.31 37.43 -7.73
C ALA A 139 4.11 36.66 -8.31
N PRO A 140 3.60 35.61 -7.63
CA PRO A 140 2.56 34.75 -8.21
C PRO A 140 1.30 35.51 -8.62
N LYS A 141 0.89 36.50 -7.85
CA LYS A 141 -0.28 37.36 -8.14
C LYS A 141 -0.13 38.17 -9.44
N GLN A 142 1.08 38.27 -10.02
CA GLN A 142 1.32 38.98 -11.27
C GLN A 142 1.31 38.04 -12.48
N TRP A 143 1.97 36.90 -12.39
CA TRP A 143 2.09 36.01 -13.55
C TRP A 143 0.90 35.05 -13.71
N TRP A 144 0.27 34.63 -12.59
CA TRP A 144 -0.81 33.65 -12.62
C TRP A 144 -2.05 34.12 -13.38
N PRO A 145 -2.61 35.32 -13.15
CA PRO A 145 -3.74 35.80 -13.93
C PRO A 145 -3.46 35.90 -15.45
N ASN A 146 -2.23 36.28 -15.81
CA ASN A 146 -1.84 36.35 -17.21
C ASN A 146 -1.79 34.95 -17.85
N LEU A 147 -1.25 33.96 -17.14
CA LEU A 147 -1.22 32.58 -17.61
C LEU A 147 -2.64 32.02 -17.72
N GLN A 148 -3.50 32.21 -16.70
CA GLN A 148 -4.90 31.79 -16.74
C GLN A 148 -5.66 32.34 -17.97
N ASN A 149 -5.49 33.62 -18.29
CA ASN A 149 -6.11 34.19 -19.48
C ASN A 149 -5.63 33.50 -20.76
N ARG A 150 -4.35 33.17 -20.89
CA ARG A 150 -3.81 32.43 -22.03
C ARG A 150 -4.35 31.02 -22.12
N LEU A 151 -4.43 30.31 -20.98
CA LEU A 151 -5.04 28.98 -20.90
C LEU A 151 -6.51 28.98 -21.29
N THR A 152 -7.27 29.97 -20.81
CA THR A 152 -8.68 30.16 -21.19
C THR A 152 -8.85 30.36 -22.71
N VAL A 153 -7.97 31.16 -23.35
CA VAL A 153 -7.99 31.34 -24.81
C VAL A 153 -7.73 30.03 -25.55
N LEU A 154 -6.90 29.14 -25.00
CA LEU A 154 -6.61 27.83 -25.57
C LEU A 154 -7.71 26.79 -25.23
N GLY A 155 -8.74 27.18 -24.44
CA GLY A 155 -9.79 26.26 -23.98
C GLY A 155 -9.30 25.27 -22.93
N ILE A 156 -8.23 25.60 -22.24
CA ILE A 156 -7.68 24.80 -21.14
C ILE A 156 -8.32 25.27 -19.85
N GLU A 157 -9.01 24.37 -19.15
CA GLU A 157 -9.54 24.66 -17.83
C GLU A 157 -8.40 24.79 -16.80
N GLY A 158 -8.64 25.50 -15.72
CA GLY A 158 -7.63 25.74 -14.69
C GLY A 158 -7.12 24.43 -14.07
N SER A 159 -5.84 24.41 -13.69
CA SER A 159 -5.25 23.30 -12.97
C SER A 159 -5.17 23.60 -11.47
N GLU A 160 -5.51 22.63 -10.64
CA GLU A 160 -5.27 22.67 -9.19
C GLU A 160 -3.87 22.19 -8.81
N VAL A 161 -3.06 21.75 -9.77
CA VAL A 161 -1.75 21.17 -9.58
C VAL A 161 -0.65 22.15 -9.94
N VAL A 162 0.31 22.35 -9.08
CA VAL A 162 1.52 23.11 -9.35
C VAL A 162 2.75 22.23 -9.26
N TYR A 163 3.63 22.36 -10.24
CA TYR A 163 4.94 21.71 -10.28
C TYR A 163 6.03 22.70 -9.87
N PHE A 164 6.84 22.32 -8.91
CA PHE A 164 8.01 23.05 -8.45
C PHE A 164 9.28 22.41 -8.98
N PRO A 165 9.96 23.03 -9.96
CA PRO A 165 11.31 22.61 -10.38
C PRO A 165 12.31 22.66 -9.21
N HIS A 166 13.49 22.04 -9.38
CA HIS A 166 14.52 21.98 -8.37
C HIS A 166 14.71 23.30 -7.57
N ASP A 167 14.77 23.19 -6.25
CA ASP A 167 15.05 24.29 -5.31
C ASP A 167 14.10 25.50 -5.40
N THR A 168 12.88 25.31 -5.91
CA THR A 168 11.91 26.42 -6.02
C THR A 168 10.80 26.37 -4.97
N TYR A 169 10.62 25.23 -4.30
CA TYR A 169 9.61 25.07 -3.26
C TYR A 169 10.10 25.59 -1.90
N ASP A 170 9.22 26.31 -1.19
CA ASP A 170 9.34 26.69 0.21
C ASP A 170 7.95 26.54 0.84
N ALA A 171 7.83 25.90 2.00
CA ALA A 171 6.57 25.67 2.70
C ALA A 171 5.75 26.95 2.97
N LYS A 172 6.41 28.14 3.00
CA LYS A 172 5.75 29.43 3.09
C LYS A 172 4.86 29.75 1.87
N LEU A 173 5.06 29.04 0.76
CA LEU A 173 4.27 29.21 -0.45
C LEU A 173 2.89 28.55 -0.36
N ASP A 174 2.66 27.62 0.57
CA ASP A 174 1.39 26.88 0.68
C ASP A 174 0.18 27.78 0.83
N ALA A 175 0.25 28.78 1.71
CA ALA A 175 -0.81 29.77 1.86
C ALA A 175 -1.08 30.54 0.55
N THR A 176 -0.02 30.90 -0.18
CA THR A 176 -0.14 31.57 -1.47
C THR A 176 -0.75 30.65 -2.54
N MET A 177 -0.35 29.36 -2.56
CA MET A 177 -0.92 28.37 -3.47
C MET A 177 -2.42 28.22 -3.26
N GLN A 178 -2.86 28.07 -2.00
CA GLN A 178 -4.28 28.01 -1.65
C GLN A 178 -5.05 29.24 -2.10
N GLU A 179 -4.51 30.46 -1.88
CA GLU A 179 -5.11 31.70 -2.36
C GLU A 179 -5.26 31.73 -3.89
N LEU A 180 -4.39 31.05 -4.62
CA LEU A 180 -4.41 30.97 -6.08
C LEU A 180 -5.26 29.81 -6.61
N GLY A 181 -5.81 28.97 -5.71
CA GLY A 181 -6.65 27.83 -6.08
C GLY A 181 -5.88 26.52 -6.31
N PHE A 182 -4.59 26.46 -5.98
CA PHE A 182 -3.83 25.22 -6.06
C PHE A 182 -4.04 24.38 -4.79
N SER A 183 -4.19 23.10 -4.96
CA SER A 183 -4.41 22.14 -3.88
C SER A 183 -3.42 20.98 -3.88
N VAL A 184 -2.58 20.88 -4.93
CA VAL A 184 -1.52 19.86 -5.06
C VAL A 184 -0.22 20.52 -5.47
N ALA A 185 0.86 20.21 -4.78
CA ALA A 185 2.22 20.63 -5.09
C ALA A 185 3.09 19.41 -5.41
N VAL A 186 3.57 19.33 -6.64
CA VAL A 186 4.61 18.37 -7.03
C VAL A 186 5.97 19.02 -6.81
N VAL A 187 6.76 18.45 -5.93
CA VAL A 187 8.03 19.03 -5.50
C VAL A 187 9.19 18.16 -5.96
N ASN A 188 9.97 18.68 -6.90
CA ASN A 188 11.22 18.05 -7.32
C ASN A 188 12.30 18.32 -6.25
N LYS A 189 12.69 17.27 -5.52
CA LYS A 189 13.72 17.33 -4.49
C LYS A 189 15.06 16.82 -5.02
N LYS A 190 16.15 17.25 -4.39
CA LYS A 190 17.50 16.74 -4.69
C LYS A 190 17.59 15.24 -4.37
N GLU A 191 18.41 14.51 -5.11
CA GLU A 191 18.62 13.06 -4.97
C GLU A 191 18.95 12.57 -3.54
N GLU A 192 19.44 13.44 -2.67
CA GLU A 192 19.82 13.11 -1.29
C GLU A 192 18.64 13.14 -0.31
N GLU A 193 17.51 13.73 -0.70
CA GLU A 193 16.32 13.80 0.15
C GLU A 193 15.31 12.77 -0.30
N THR A 194 14.85 11.93 0.62
CA THR A 194 13.81 10.94 0.35
C THR A 194 12.56 11.62 -0.21
N PRO A 195 12.16 11.36 -1.45
CA PRO A 195 11.02 12.04 -2.06
C PRO A 195 9.67 11.63 -1.47
N LEU A 196 9.68 10.68 -0.55
CA LEU A 196 8.54 9.94 -0.07
C LEU A 196 7.99 10.55 1.22
N GLN A 197 7.39 11.71 1.16
CA GLN A 197 6.57 12.20 2.27
C GLN A 197 5.18 12.51 1.78
N LEU A 198 4.24 11.64 2.16
CA LEU A 198 2.83 11.97 2.19
C LEU A 198 2.60 12.87 3.41
N GLN A 199 2.50 14.15 3.20
CA GLN A 199 1.95 15.04 4.21
C GLN A 199 0.51 15.36 3.80
N HIS A 200 -0.41 14.73 4.51
CA HIS A 200 -1.82 15.02 4.43
C HIS A 200 -2.11 16.05 5.53
N GLU A 201 -1.76 17.31 5.28
CA GLU A 201 -2.26 18.40 6.10
C GLU A 201 -3.47 19.05 5.43
N GLU A 202 -4.37 19.61 6.23
CA GLU A 202 -5.46 20.44 5.72
C GLU A 202 -4.86 21.56 4.89
N GLY A 203 -4.95 21.48 3.56
CA GLY A 203 -4.40 22.50 2.69
C GLY A 203 -3.89 21.96 1.36
N VAL A 204 -2.59 22.13 1.12
CA VAL A 204 -1.93 21.69 -0.11
C VAL A 204 -1.34 20.30 0.09
N TRP A 205 -1.68 19.40 -0.83
CA TRP A 205 -1.13 18.05 -0.81
C TRP A 205 0.22 18.02 -1.55
N HIS A 206 1.28 17.53 -0.89
CA HIS A 206 2.63 17.49 -1.44
C HIS A 206 2.97 16.12 -2.00
N VAL A 207 3.49 16.09 -3.22
CA VAL A 207 3.96 14.88 -3.90
C VAL A 207 5.45 15.04 -4.17
N GLY A 208 6.24 14.12 -3.64
CA GLY A 208 7.67 14.06 -3.96
C GLY A 208 7.88 13.60 -5.40
N ALA A 209 8.83 14.22 -6.09
CA ALA A 209 9.14 13.89 -7.47
C ALA A 209 10.64 13.64 -7.67
N VAL A 210 10.95 12.69 -8.55
CA VAL A 210 12.31 12.32 -8.96
C VAL A 210 12.40 12.19 -10.47
N GLY A 211 13.55 12.50 -11.04
CA GLY A 211 13.79 12.25 -12.47
C GLY A 211 13.70 10.75 -12.78
N MET A 212 12.97 10.37 -13.81
CA MET A 212 12.86 8.97 -14.22
C MET A 212 14.18 8.40 -14.71
N MET A 213 15.08 9.27 -15.20
CA MET A 213 16.41 8.91 -15.74
C MET A 213 17.54 9.03 -14.71
N THR A 214 17.22 9.18 -13.43
CA THR A 214 18.24 9.22 -12.36
C THR A 214 18.95 7.88 -12.21
N SER A 215 20.02 7.86 -11.42
CA SER A 215 20.82 6.65 -11.18
C SER A 215 20.09 5.56 -10.40
N LYS A 216 18.97 5.88 -9.72
CA LYS A 216 18.26 4.99 -8.79
C LYS A 216 16.73 4.96 -8.95
N PRO A 217 16.14 5.00 -10.14
CA PRO A 217 14.69 5.14 -10.28
C PRO A 217 13.93 3.93 -9.70
N ARG A 218 14.45 2.72 -9.86
CA ARG A 218 13.85 1.50 -9.31
C ARG A 218 13.96 1.39 -7.79
N LEU A 219 14.98 2.01 -7.20
CA LEU A 219 15.10 2.07 -5.74
C LEU A 219 13.96 2.91 -5.15
N TRP A 220 13.70 4.06 -5.75
CA TRP A 220 12.62 4.96 -5.32
C TRP A 220 11.24 4.30 -5.48
N LEU A 221 11.02 3.56 -6.57
CA LEU A 221 9.79 2.78 -6.76
C LEU A 221 9.58 1.75 -5.64
N ARG A 222 10.63 0.96 -5.37
CA ARG A 222 10.59 -0.05 -4.30
C ARG A 222 10.34 0.57 -2.93
N GLU A 223 10.95 1.72 -2.65
CA GLU A 223 10.72 2.45 -1.40
C GLU A 223 9.31 3.03 -1.33
N ALA A 224 8.77 3.55 -2.44
CA ALA A 224 7.39 4.01 -2.52
C ALA A 224 6.41 2.89 -2.17
N VAL A 225 6.56 1.73 -2.79
CA VAL A 225 5.76 0.53 -2.49
C VAL A 225 5.90 0.11 -1.03
N ALA A 226 7.13 0.06 -0.51
CA ALA A 226 7.38 -0.36 0.89
C ALA A 226 6.81 0.60 1.95
N GLN A 227 6.57 1.87 1.58
CA GLN A 227 6.09 2.92 2.49
C GLN A 227 4.64 3.35 2.19
N ASP A 228 3.96 2.68 1.27
CA ASP A 228 2.62 3.07 0.81
C ASP A 228 2.58 4.55 0.38
N ALA A 229 3.59 4.97 -0.37
CA ALA A 229 3.82 6.36 -0.68
C ALA A 229 3.34 6.76 -2.08
N ASN A 230 3.20 8.08 -2.28
CA ASN A 230 2.94 8.68 -3.57
C ASN A 230 4.25 9.25 -4.15
N LEU A 231 4.58 8.86 -5.38
CA LEU A 231 5.81 9.25 -6.04
C LEU A 231 5.54 9.69 -7.49
N ALA A 232 6.01 10.88 -7.85
CA ALA A 232 6.00 11.34 -9.23
C ALA A 232 7.35 11.08 -9.92
N TYR A 233 7.30 10.54 -11.13
CA TYR A 233 8.46 10.40 -12.00
C TYR A 233 8.46 11.50 -13.06
N LEU A 234 9.54 12.27 -13.08
CA LEU A 234 9.71 13.38 -14.00
C LEU A 234 10.40 12.92 -15.29
N VAL A 235 9.84 13.32 -16.41
CA VAL A 235 10.37 13.07 -17.76
C VAL A 235 10.42 14.38 -18.52
N GLY A 236 11.57 14.72 -19.10
CA GLY A 236 11.75 15.93 -19.89
C GLY A 236 12.71 15.74 -21.05
N PHE A 237 12.71 16.71 -21.94
CA PHE A 237 13.58 16.72 -23.12
C PHE A 237 14.61 17.85 -23.10
N GLN A 238 14.55 18.72 -22.09
CA GLN A 238 15.38 19.93 -21.99
C GLN A 238 16.37 19.91 -20.82
N LEU A 239 16.10 19.11 -19.74
CA LEU A 239 16.95 19.04 -18.56
C LEU A 239 17.69 17.71 -18.53
N GLU A 240 19.01 17.74 -18.27
CA GLU A 240 19.85 16.53 -18.27
C GLU A 240 19.37 15.43 -17.32
N GLU A 241 18.89 15.80 -16.12
CA GLU A 241 18.43 14.88 -15.09
C GLU A 241 17.08 14.20 -15.42
N GLU A 242 16.33 14.78 -16.35
CA GLU A 242 15.00 14.32 -16.74
C GLU A 242 14.98 13.87 -18.21
N MET A 243 16.16 13.87 -18.87
CA MET A 243 16.30 13.65 -20.29
C MET A 243 15.74 12.28 -20.69
N TYR A 244 14.83 12.31 -21.65
CA TYR A 244 14.17 11.13 -22.17
C TYR A 244 15.14 10.16 -22.85
N ASN A 245 14.99 8.88 -22.52
CA ASN A 245 15.59 7.75 -23.22
C ASN A 245 14.55 6.63 -23.32
N GLU A 246 14.17 6.24 -24.52
CA GLU A 246 13.08 5.28 -24.76
C GLU A 246 13.26 3.96 -24.01
N ASN A 247 14.46 3.38 -24.05
CA ASN A 247 14.71 2.08 -23.40
C ASN A 247 14.55 2.19 -21.87
N SER A 248 15.04 3.25 -21.27
CA SER A 248 14.90 3.50 -19.83
C SER A 248 13.44 3.79 -19.48
N PHE A 249 12.74 4.54 -20.30
CA PHE A 249 11.32 4.84 -20.13
C PHE A 249 10.48 3.57 -20.15
N ARG A 250 10.59 2.76 -21.20
CA ARG A 250 9.91 1.45 -21.30
C ARG A 250 10.29 0.53 -20.13
N SER A 251 11.55 0.51 -19.74
CA SER A 251 12.02 -0.30 -18.61
C SER A 251 11.40 0.09 -17.28
N MET A 252 11.11 1.38 -17.07
CA MET A 252 10.40 1.85 -15.87
C MET A 252 8.91 1.55 -15.93
N LEU A 253 8.27 1.74 -17.08
CA LEU A 253 6.85 1.37 -17.23
C LEU A 253 6.63 -0.12 -17.05
N ASN A 254 7.52 -0.97 -17.55
CA ASN A 254 7.50 -2.41 -17.25
C ASN A 254 7.59 -2.71 -15.74
N CYS A 255 8.40 -1.93 -15.00
CA CYS A 255 8.45 -2.09 -13.54
C CYS A 255 7.13 -1.67 -12.87
N PHE A 256 6.45 -0.65 -13.37
CA PHE A 256 5.14 -0.28 -12.85
C PHE A 256 4.13 -1.40 -13.08
N ASP A 257 4.05 -1.92 -14.30
CA ASP A 257 3.19 -3.03 -14.68
C ASP A 257 3.45 -4.29 -13.83
N GLU A 258 4.73 -4.63 -13.57
CA GLU A 258 5.10 -5.74 -12.67
C GLU A 258 4.57 -5.57 -11.25
N TYR A 259 4.61 -4.35 -10.68
CA TYR A 259 4.07 -4.06 -9.35
C TYR A 259 2.54 -3.96 -9.33
N GLU A 260 1.93 -3.46 -10.39
CA GLU A 260 0.45 -3.47 -10.54
C GLU A 260 -0.09 -4.89 -10.62
N ALA A 261 0.61 -5.79 -11.31
CA ALA A 261 0.24 -7.20 -11.38
C ALA A 261 0.26 -7.92 -10.01
N THR A 262 1.01 -7.38 -9.04
CA THR A 262 1.02 -7.87 -7.64
C THR A 262 0.07 -7.11 -6.72
N GLU A 263 -0.69 -6.14 -7.27
CA GLU A 263 -1.59 -5.27 -6.51
C GLU A 263 -0.89 -4.41 -5.43
N ASP A 264 0.42 -4.14 -5.60
CA ASP A 264 1.20 -3.32 -4.66
C ASP A 264 1.28 -1.84 -5.07
N LEU A 265 0.88 -1.52 -6.31
CA LEU A 265 1.01 -0.21 -6.92
C LEU A 265 -0.20 0.14 -7.78
N ILE A 266 -0.49 1.42 -7.89
CA ILE A 266 -1.38 2.00 -8.91
C ILE A 266 -0.58 3.02 -9.71
N THR A 267 -0.64 2.93 -11.03
CA THR A 267 -0.10 3.95 -11.95
C THR A 267 -1.25 4.79 -12.50
N THR A 268 -1.23 6.09 -12.24
CA THR A 268 -2.34 6.96 -12.64
C THR A 268 -1.87 8.41 -12.83
N ASN A 269 -2.76 9.32 -13.19
CA ASN A 269 -2.47 10.75 -13.22
C ASN A 269 -2.60 11.38 -11.81
N ILE A 270 -2.14 12.62 -11.68
CA ILE A 270 -2.03 13.28 -10.37
C ILE A 270 -3.40 13.56 -9.70
N GLY A 271 -4.46 13.77 -10.49
CA GLY A 271 -5.79 14.01 -9.93
C GLY A 271 -6.45 12.75 -9.40
N GLU A 272 -6.35 11.66 -10.14
CA GLU A 272 -6.82 10.35 -9.69
C GLU A 272 -6.04 9.87 -8.48
N ALA A 273 -4.70 10.09 -8.46
CA ALA A 273 -3.87 9.85 -7.29
C ALA A 273 -4.40 10.58 -6.05
N ARG A 274 -4.73 11.86 -6.19
CA ARG A 274 -5.31 12.68 -5.12
C ARG A 274 -6.63 12.11 -4.61
N GLU A 275 -7.54 11.75 -5.50
CA GLU A 275 -8.83 11.17 -5.12
C GLU A 275 -8.64 9.80 -4.43
N HIS A 276 -7.69 9.00 -4.91
CA HIS A 276 -7.32 7.73 -4.27
C HIS A 276 -6.91 7.92 -2.80
N PHE A 277 -6.08 8.92 -2.50
CA PHE A 277 -5.65 9.20 -1.12
C PHE A 277 -6.67 9.99 -0.30
N ARG A 278 -7.51 10.85 -0.92
CA ARG A 278 -8.51 11.66 -0.23
C ARG A 278 -9.65 10.84 0.38
N GLY A 279 -10.06 9.76 -0.29
CA GLY A 279 -11.12 8.86 0.18
C GLY A 279 -10.66 7.82 1.19
N ARG A 280 -9.35 7.68 1.36
CA ARG A 280 -8.73 6.58 2.11
C ARG A 280 -7.72 7.14 3.10
N GLY A 281 -8.19 7.63 4.23
CA GLY A 281 -7.27 7.76 5.36
C GLY A 281 -6.60 6.40 5.59
N ALA A 282 -5.31 6.27 5.25
CA ALA A 282 -4.49 5.05 5.39
C ALA A 282 -5.23 3.71 5.08
N GLY A 283 -5.41 3.40 3.82
CA GLY A 283 -5.37 2.02 3.34
C GLY A 283 -6.67 1.23 3.16
N VAL A 284 -7.79 1.46 3.84
CA VAL A 284 -9.01 0.63 3.70
C VAL A 284 -10.26 1.48 3.80
N SER A 285 -11.29 1.18 3.01
CA SER A 285 -12.57 1.89 3.17
C SER A 285 -13.11 1.68 4.59
N PRO A 286 -13.71 2.70 5.24
CA PRO A 286 -14.27 2.59 6.59
C PRO A 286 -15.26 1.44 6.75
N GLU A 287 -15.93 1.06 5.66
CA GLU A 287 -16.88 -0.04 5.61
C GLU A 287 -16.17 -1.40 5.71
N ILE A 288 -15.11 -1.62 4.94
CA ILE A 288 -14.30 -2.84 4.99
C ILE A 288 -13.61 -2.96 6.34
N GLU A 289 -13.05 -1.87 6.86
CA GLU A 289 -12.46 -1.82 8.20
C GLU A 289 -13.47 -2.23 9.28
N SER A 290 -14.67 -1.65 9.25
CA SER A 290 -15.74 -1.96 10.21
C SER A 290 -16.15 -3.44 10.13
N GLN A 291 -16.32 -3.99 8.93
CA GLN A 291 -16.67 -5.40 8.73
C GLN A 291 -15.57 -6.35 9.20
N TYR A 292 -14.31 -6.00 8.96
CA TYR A 292 -13.16 -6.76 9.45
C TYR A 292 -13.12 -6.79 10.97
N GLN A 293 -13.22 -5.63 11.62
CA GLN A 293 -13.18 -5.52 13.08
C GLN A 293 -14.34 -6.26 13.74
N GLU A 294 -15.55 -6.21 13.17
CA GLU A 294 -16.71 -6.94 13.66
C GLU A 294 -16.52 -8.46 13.58
N LYS A 295 -16.10 -8.97 12.42
CA LYS A 295 -15.83 -10.41 12.23
C LYS A 295 -14.71 -10.90 13.13
N LYS A 296 -13.61 -10.14 13.21
CA LYS A 296 -12.46 -10.43 14.07
C LYS A 296 -12.89 -10.55 15.53
N ALA A 297 -13.62 -9.55 16.04
CA ALA A 297 -14.10 -9.57 17.43
C ALA A 297 -15.04 -10.76 17.72
N ALA A 298 -15.86 -11.16 16.76
CA ALA A 298 -16.73 -12.33 16.90
C ALA A 298 -15.91 -13.64 17.01
N LEU A 299 -14.91 -13.84 16.14
CA LEU A 299 -14.02 -15.01 16.16
C LEU A 299 -13.15 -15.06 17.41
N GLU A 300 -12.57 -13.95 17.83
CA GLU A 300 -11.78 -13.86 19.07
C GLU A 300 -12.61 -14.18 20.31
N LYS A 301 -13.87 -13.74 20.35
CA LYS A 301 -14.81 -14.06 21.43
C LYS A 301 -15.13 -15.55 21.49
N GLU A 302 -15.34 -16.19 20.33
CA GLU A 302 -15.57 -17.66 20.28
C GLU A 302 -14.30 -18.42 20.69
N LEU A 303 -13.14 -18.04 20.19
CA LEU A 303 -11.85 -18.64 20.54
C LEU A 303 -11.58 -18.55 22.03
N SER A 304 -11.87 -17.40 22.65
CA SER A 304 -11.76 -17.23 24.11
C SER A 304 -12.69 -18.18 24.88
N LYS A 305 -13.91 -18.42 24.39
CA LYS A 305 -14.83 -19.39 25.03
C LYS A 305 -14.28 -20.81 24.95
N VAL A 306 -13.76 -21.22 23.78
CA VAL A 306 -13.19 -22.55 23.56
C VAL A 306 -11.97 -22.76 24.47
N LYS A 307 -11.04 -21.79 24.53
CA LYS A 307 -9.87 -21.83 25.41
C LYS A 307 -10.26 -21.97 26.88
N LYS A 308 -11.26 -21.23 27.36
CA LYS A 308 -11.77 -21.37 28.74
C LYS A 308 -12.42 -22.72 29.01
N GLN A 309 -13.04 -23.36 27.99
CA GLN A 309 -13.60 -24.70 28.14
C GLN A 309 -12.51 -25.76 28.24
N LEU A 310 -11.44 -25.65 27.45
CA LEU A 310 -10.25 -26.50 27.53
C LEU A 310 -9.58 -26.37 28.89
N GLU A 311 -9.35 -25.17 29.39
CA GLU A 311 -8.79 -24.92 30.73
C GLU A 311 -9.64 -25.58 31.85
N LYS A 312 -11.00 -25.52 31.75
CA LYS A 312 -11.88 -26.15 32.72
C LYS A 312 -11.84 -27.67 32.65
N ILE A 313 -11.58 -28.27 31.50
CA ILE A 313 -11.40 -29.70 31.35
C ILE A 313 -10.06 -30.11 31.99
N ASP A 314 -8.99 -29.38 31.68
CA ASP A 314 -7.66 -29.62 32.18
C ASP A 314 -7.56 -29.47 33.72
N ALA A 315 -8.34 -28.57 34.30
CA ALA A 315 -8.40 -28.36 35.76
C ALA A 315 -9.21 -29.45 36.52
N LYS A 316 -9.94 -30.33 35.81
CA LYS A 316 -10.74 -31.39 36.43
C LYS A 316 -9.98 -32.70 36.56
N TYR A 317 -8.87 -32.82 35.87
CA TYR A 317 -8.04 -34.03 35.79
C TYR A 317 -6.60 -33.73 36.19
#